data_c9668d72877efa59d01615744c8d5d5e
#
_entry.id   c9668d72877efa59d01615744c8d5d5e
#
_cell.length_a   1.000
_cell.length_b   1.000
_cell.length_c   1.000
_cell.angle_alpha   90.00
_cell.angle_beta   90.00
_cell.angle_gamma   90.00
#
_symmetry.space_group_name_H-M   'P 1'
#
loop_
_entity.id
_entity.type
_entity.pdbx_description
1 polymer ?
#
loop_
_entity_poly.entity_id
_entity_poly.type
_entity_poly.pdbx_seq_one_letter_code
_entity_poly.pdbx_strand_id
1 'polypeptide(L)'
;MARQKKYGTAKALEKACERYFASITRRVKVTELVDSGKRDDKGHVIMRPVPVENSLGEELYTTEYLLPPSMHELYAALGIDKSTWSRYMAEGEDYARVGTWVYERMKAWNEHEMLTREGKNLKGILFNLTNNYGYSEKKEVELGERATKTVTAASIPLEDRQEMLRELMQEFERDEREDGSEP
;
A
#
# COMPACT_ATOMS: atom_id res chain seq x y z
N MET A 1 7.55 -41.29 0.14
CA MET A 1 7.44 -40.77 -1.24
C MET A 1 7.39 -39.24 -1.20
N ALA A 2 8.29 -38.57 -1.88
CA ALA A 2 8.23 -37.08 -1.97
C ALA A 2 6.99 -36.70 -2.76
N ARG A 3 6.16 -35.80 -2.21
CA ARG A 3 4.94 -35.29 -2.86
C ARG A 3 5.34 -34.53 -4.13
N GLN A 4 4.81 -34.97 -5.28
CA GLN A 4 5.11 -34.35 -6.56
C GLN A 4 4.73 -32.86 -6.53
N LYS A 5 5.63 -31.99 -7.00
CA LYS A 5 5.40 -30.55 -7.06
C LYS A 5 4.29 -30.23 -8.06
N LYS A 6 3.36 -29.37 -7.70
CA LYS A 6 2.31 -28.91 -8.62
C LYS A 6 2.89 -28.08 -9.78
N TYR A 7 3.89 -27.24 -9.48
CA TYR A 7 4.63 -26.46 -10.48
C TYR A 7 6.08 -26.89 -10.49
N GLY A 8 6.45 -27.72 -11.47
CA GLY A 8 7.79 -28.30 -11.58
C GLY A 8 8.87 -27.32 -12.02
N THR A 9 8.49 -26.13 -12.55
CA THR A 9 9.40 -25.06 -12.97
C THR A 9 8.87 -23.68 -12.54
N ALA A 10 9.78 -22.73 -12.30
CA ALA A 10 9.44 -21.34 -11.99
C ALA A 10 8.59 -20.71 -13.11
N LYS A 11 8.89 -21.00 -14.37
CA LYS A 11 8.11 -20.53 -15.54
C LYS A 11 6.67 -21.05 -15.52
N ALA A 12 6.41 -22.27 -15.04
CA ALA A 12 5.06 -22.80 -14.91
C ALA A 12 4.27 -22.09 -13.80
N LEU A 13 4.96 -21.78 -12.68
CA LEU A 13 4.39 -20.98 -11.58
C LEU A 13 4.08 -19.56 -12.06
N GLU A 14 5.02 -18.89 -12.74
CA GLU A 14 4.87 -17.55 -13.31
C GLU A 14 3.63 -17.45 -14.20
N LYS A 15 3.51 -18.34 -15.20
CA LYS A 15 2.32 -18.41 -16.07
C LYS A 15 1.01 -18.62 -15.30
N ALA A 16 1.03 -19.34 -14.20
CA ALA A 16 -0.14 -19.54 -13.37
C ALA A 16 -0.50 -18.25 -12.60
N CYS A 17 0.51 -17.51 -12.09
CA CYS A 17 0.32 -16.19 -11.48
C CYS A 17 -0.17 -15.15 -12.50
N GLU A 18 0.37 -15.14 -13.73
CA GLU A 18 -0.11 -14.27 -14.82
C GLU A 18 -1.58 -14.52 -15.13
N ARG A 19 -2.02 -15.77 -15.19
CA ARG A 19 -3.44 -16.13 -15.40
C ARG A 19 -4.32 -15.63 -14.28
N TYR A 20 -3.86 -15.72 -13.02
CA TYR A 20 -4.59 -15.14 -11.90
C TYR A 20 -4.77 -13.64 -12.08
N PHE A 21 -3.69 -12.88 -12.33
CA PHE A 21 -3.80 -11.44 -12.54
C PHE A 21 -4.67 -11.09 -13.77
N ALA A 22 -4.54 -11.85 -14.85
CA ALA A 22 -5.39 -11.65 -16.03
C ALA A 22 -6.89 -11.88 -15.73
N SER A 23 -7.21 -12.79 -14.81
CA SER A 23 -8.61 -13.06 -14.42
C SER A 23 -9.24 -11.96 -13.57
N ILE A 24 -8.43 -11.16 -12.89
CA ILE A 24 -8.89 -10.06 -12.01
C ILE A 24 -8.64 -8.66 -12.60
N THR A 25 -8.19 -8.59 -13.85
CA THR A 25 -7.92 -7.31 -14.53
C THR A 25 -8.63 -7.24 -15.87
N ARG A 26 -8.87 -6.02 -16.35
CA ARG A 26 -9.30 -5.76 -17.72
C ARG A 26 -8.48 -4.62 -18.33
N ARG A 27 -8.31 -4.66 -19.64
CA ARG A 27 -7.73 -3.57 -20.41
C ARG A 27 -8.80 -2.54 -20.71
N VAL A 28 -8.60 -1.30 -20.34
CA VAL A 28 -9.53 -0.19 -20.56
C VAL A 28 -8.82 0.95 -21.32
N LYS A 29 -9.57 1.67 -22.16
CA LYS A 29 -9.05 2.87 -22.82
C LYS A 29 -8.85 3.97 -21.77
N VAL A 30 -7.73 4.68 -21.86
CA VAL A 30 -7.53 5.91 -21.11
C VAL A 30 -8.38 6.98 -21.77
N THR A 31 -9.23 7.65 -20.98
CA THR A 31 -10.08 8.73 -21.47
C THR A 31 -9.87 9.98 -20.64
N GLU A 32 -9.94 11.14 -21.25
CA GLU A 32 -10.05 12.43 -20.60
C GLU A 32 -11.46 13.00 -20.79
N LEU A 33 -11.88 13.81 -19.83
CA LEU A 33 -13.17 14.49 -19.88
C LEU A 33 -12.99 15.85 -20.55
N VAL A 34 -13.65 16.06 -21.69
CA VAL A 34 -13.65 17.32 -22.42
C VAL A 34 -15.04 17.94 -22.44
N ASP A 35 -15.12 19.28 -22.55
CA ASP A 35 -16.39 19.98 -22.73
C ASP A 35 -17.07 19.48 -24.02
N SER A 36 -18.30 18.98 -23.87
CA SER A 36 -19.08 18.50 -25.02
C SER A 36 -19.69 19.62 -25.87
N GLY A 37 -19.54 20.89 -25.45
CA GLY A 37 -20.24 22.05 -26.00
C GLY A 37 -21.72 22.13 -25.61
N LYS A 38 -22.22 21.20 -24.80
CA LYS A 38 -23.60 21.17 -24.32
C LYS A 38 -23.67 21.59 -22.85
N ARG A 39 -24.86 22.09 -22.47
CA ARG A 39 -25.18 22.46 -21.09
C ARG A 39 -26.39 21.63 -20.63
N ASP A 40 -26.44 21.33 -19.33
CA ASP A 40 -27.62 20.76 -18.70
C ASP A 40 -28.73 21.82 -18.48
N ASP A 41 -29.88 21.40 -17.99
CA ASP A 41 -31.03 22.28 -17.71
C ASP A 41 -30.72 23.37 -16.63
N LYS A 42 -29.62 23.20 -15.89
CA LYS A 42 -29.11 24.15 -14.88
C LYS A 42 -27.96 25.01 -15.38
N GLY A 43 -27.55 24.83 -16.65
CA GLY A 43 -26.48 25.61 -17.28
C GLY A 43 -25.06 25.04 -17.03
N HIS A 44 -24.90 23.88 -16.36
CA HIS A 44 -23.58 23.27 -16.15
C HIS A 44 -23.08 22.63 -17.42
N VAL A 45 -21.75 22.64 -17.58
CA VAL A 45 -21.07 22.01 -18.72
C VAL A 45 -21.26 20.49 -18.67
N ILE A 46 -21.73 19.91 -19.77
CA ILE A 46 -21.76 18.48 -19.93
C ILE A 46 -20.42 18.01 -20.47
N MET A 47 -19.66 17.27 -19.66
CA MET A 47 -18.39 16.68 -20.06
C MET A 47 -18.63 15.37 -20.83
N ARG A 48 -17.77 15.06 -21.82
CA ARG A 48 -17.77 13.77 -22.51
C ARG A 48 -16.40 13.11 -22.44
N PRO A 49 -16.31 11.76 -22.29
CA PRO A 49 -15.04 11.06 -22.35
C PRO A 49 -14.53 11.00 -23.81
N VAL A 50 -13.26 11.32 -23.99
CA VAL A 50 -12.53 11.20 -25.28
C VAL A 50 -11.31 10.32 -25.04
N PRO A 51 -11.00 9.34 -25.91
CA PRO A 51 -9.77 8.57 -25.80
C PRO A 51 -8.54 9.46 -25.83
N VAL A 52 -7.58 9.17 -24.97
CA VAL A 52 -6.26 9.82 -24.99
C VAL A 52 -5.39 9.07 -25.97
N GLU A 53 -4.71 9.80 -26.86
CA GLU A 53 -3.80 9.25 -27.86
C GLU A 53 -2.35 9.64 -27.53
N ASN A 54 -1.40 8.78 -27.93
CA ASN A 54 0.02 9.10 -27.85
C ASN A 54 0.43 10.04 -29.02
N SER A 55 1.70 10.41 -29.07
CA SER A 55 2.25 11.28 -30.13
C SER A 55 2.18 10.68 -31.55
N LEU A 56 1.87 9.40 -31.69
CA LEU A 56 1.70 8.67 -32.97
C LEU A 56 0.23 8.53 -33.36
N GLY A 57 -0.73 9.07 -32.56
CA GLY A 57 -2.16 8.94 -32.82
C GLY A 57 -2.74 7.58 -32.39
N GLU A 58 -2.03 6.82 -31.56
CA GLU A 58 -2.51 5.52 -31.06
C GLU A 58 -3.22 5.72 -29.71
N GLU A 59 -4.40 5.12 -29.55
CA GLU A 59 -5.16 5.16 -28.31
C GLU A 59 -4.37 4.53 -27.16
N LEU A 60 -4.34 5.21 -26.02
CA LEU A 60 -3.71 4.70 -24.79
C LEU A 60 -4.65 3.76 -24.04
N TYR A 61 -4.07 2.71 -23.47
CA TYR A 61 -4.77 1.74 -22.64
C TYR A 61 -4.09 1.59 -21.29
N THR A 62 -4.89 1.37 -20.27
CA THR A 62 -4.43 1.02 -18.92
C THR A 62 -5.03 -0.29 -18.48
N THR A 63 -4.50 -0.86 -17.39
CA THR A 63 -5.03 -2.07 -16.76
C THR A 63 -5.81 -1.67 -15.52
N GLU A 64 -7.10 -1.98 -15.53
CA GLU A 64 -7.98 -1.79 -14.38
C GLU A 64 -8.16 -3.11 -13.63
N TYR A 65 -8.09 -3.07 -12.30
CA TYR A 65 -8.36 -4.22 -11.48
C TYR A 65 -9.87 -4.31 -11.18
N LEU A 66 -10.46 -5.46 -11.48
CA LEU A 66 -11.87 -5.77 -11.20
C LEU A 66 -12.08 -6.17 -9.74
N LEU A 67 -11.06 -6.79 -9.15
CA LEU A 67 -11.02 -7.24 -7.76
C LEU A 67 -9.67 -6.87 -7.13
N PRO A 68 -9.64 -6.57 -5.82
CA PRO A 68 -8.40 -6.35 -5.10
C PRO A 68 -7.48 -7.58 -5.17
N PRO A 69 -6.25 -7.46 -5.64
CA PRO A 69 -5.32 -8.59 -5.64
C PRO A 69 -4.91 -8.93 -4.21
N SER A 70 -4.94 -10.20 -3.84
CA SER A 70 -4.51 -10.67 -2.53
C SER A 70 -3.75 -11.98 -2.62
N MET A 71 -2.83 -12.20 -1.68
CA MET A 71 -2.09 -13.47 -1.59
C MET A 71 -3.01 -14.66 -1.32
N HIS A 72 -4.10 -14.44 -0.57
CA HIS A 72 -5.07 -15.50 -0.26
C HIS A 72 -5.77 -15.97 -1.53
N GLU A 73 -6.30 -15.06 -2.32
CA GLU A 73 -6.94 -15.37 -3.60
C GLU A 73 -5.96 -15.99 -4.61
N LEU A 74 -4.72 -15.51 -4.62
CA LEU A 74 -3.66 -16.11 -5.43
C LEU A 74 -3.43 -17.57 -5.04
N TYR A 75 -3.29 -17.89 -3.75
CA TYR A 75 -3.12 -19.28 -3.30
C TYR A 75 -4.30 -20.15 -3.71
N ALA A 76 -5.53 -19.66 -3.57
CA ALA A 76 -6.73 -20.34 -4.01
C ALA A 76 -6.72 -20.60 -5.53
N ALA A 77 -6.39 -19.58 -6.34
CA ALA A 77 -6.29 -19.71 -7.79
C ALA A 77 -5.18 -20.69 -8.24
N LEU A 78 -4.05 -20.66 -7.53
CA LEU A 78 -2.95 -21.60 -7.77
C LEU A 78 -3.26 -23.00 -7.23
N GLY A 79 -4.26 -23.16 -6.34
CA GLY A 79 -4.59 -24.41 -5.65
C GLY A 79 -3.42 -24.95 -4.81
N ILE A 80 -2.76 -24.03 -4.10
CA ILE A 80 -1.69 -24.32 -3.14
C ILE A 80 -1.97 -23.58 -1.84
N ASP A 81 -1.26 -23.92 -0.78
CA ASP A 81 -1.29 -23.22 0.49
C ASP A 81 -0.07 -22.28 0.66
N LYS A 82 -0.12 -21.44 1.70
CA LYS A 82 0.97 -20.52 2.06
C LYS A 82 2.30 -21.26 2.29
N SER A 83 2.26 -22.46 2.89
CA SER A 83 3.46 -23.22 3.19
C SER A 83 4.13 -23.75 1.92
N THR A 84 3.31 -24.17 0.96
CA THR A 84 3.77 -24.59 -0.37
C THR A 84 4.37 -23.43 -1.16
N TRP A 85 3.72 -22.24 -1.11
CA TRP A 85 4.29 -21.02 -1.68
C TRP A 85 5.65 -20.69 -1.08
N SER A 86 5.77 -20.66 0.26
CA SER A 86 7.04 -20.39 0.94
C SER A 86 8.14 -21.38 0.56
N ARG A 87 7.80 -22.67 0.35
CA ARG A 87 8.77 -23.66 -0.14
C ARG A 87 9.25 -23.33 -1.56
N TYR A 88 8.36 -22.94 -2.47
CA TYR A 88 8.77 -22.51 -3.81
C TYR A 88 9.74 -21.34 -3.73
N MET A 89 9.44 -20.34 -2.91
CA MET A 89 10.29 -19.14 -2.76
C MET A 89 11.69 -19.47 -2.18
N ALA A 90 11.78 -20.51 -1.34
CA ALA A 90 13.04 -20.99 -0.76
C ALA A 90 13.81 -21.94 -1.67
N GLU A 91 13.24 -22.41 -2.78
CA GLU A 91 13.82 -23.46 -3.62
C GLU A 91 14.94 -22.97 -4.54
N GLY A 92 14.93 -21.68 -4.91
CA GLY A 92 15.95 -21.09 -5.77
C GLY A 92 15.56 -19.72 -6.30
N GLU A 93 16.55 -19.05 -6.89
CA GLU A 93 16.43 -17.67 -7.36
C GLU A 93 15.29 -17.43 -8.37
N ASP A 94 15.06 -18.38 -9.27
CA ASP A 94 14.02 -18.27 -10.29
C ASP A 94 12.61 -18.24 -9.68
N TYR A 95 12.36 -19.10 -8.68
CA TYR A 95 11.09 -19.08 -7.95
C TYR A 95 10.96 -17.82 -7.07
N ALA A 96 12.04 -17.42 -6.40
CA ALA A 96 12.06 -16.20 -5.60
C ALA A 96 11.74 -14.96 -6.44
N ARG A 97 12.26 -14.89 -7.68
CA ARG A 97 11.96 -13.81 -8.63
C ARG A 97 10.47 -13.74 -8.99
N VAL A 98 9.81 -14.88 -9.20
CA VAL A 98 8.35 -14.92 -9.40
C VAL A 98 7.62 -14.37 -8.17
N GLY A 99 8.07 -14.75 -6.97
CA GLY A 99 7.50 -14.25 -5.72
C GLY A 99 7.64 -12.74 -5.57
N THR A 100 8.83 -12.20 -5.85
CA THR A 100 9.10 -10.76 -5.84
C THR A 100 8.20 -10.02 -6.83
N TRP A 101 8.10 -10.51 -8.07
CA TRP A 101 7.23 -9.91 -9.08
C TRP A 101 5.75 -9.88 -8.64
N VAL A 102 5.23 -10.96 -8.07
CA VAL A 102 3.87 -11.03 -7.54
C VAL A 102 3.68 -10.01 -6.41
N TYR A 103 4.63 -9.96 -5.49
CA TYR A 103 4.61 -9.05 -4.34
C TYR A 103 4.60 -7.59 -4.77
N GLU A 104 5.52 -7.19 -5.65
CA GLU A 104 5.61 -5.82 -6.15
C GLU A 104 4.34 -5.41 -6.93
N ARG A 105 3.73 -6.32 -7.69
CA ARG A 105 2.48 -6.04 -8.40
C ARG A 105 1.30 -5.79 -7.45
N MET A 106 1.18 -6.57 -6.39
CA MET A 106 0.14 -6.37 -5.36
C MET A 106 0.39 -5.09 -4.55
N LYS A 107 1.65 -4.81 -4.24
CA LYS A 107 2.08 -3.60 -3.54
C LYS A 107 1.72 -2.37 -4.37
N ALA A 108 2.11 -2.33 -5.64
CA ALA A 108 1.82 -1.23 -6.56
C ALA A 108 0.31 -0.94 -6.67
N TRP A 109 -0.54 -1.98 -6.68
CA TRP A 109 -1.99 -1.79 -6.64
C TRP A 109 -2.44 -1.10 -5.35
N ASN A 110 -1.94 -1.55 -4.17
CA ASN A 110 -2.29 -0.92 -2.89
C ASN A 110 -1.83 0.54 -2.82
N GLU A 111 -0.63 0.84 -3.33
CA GLU A 111 -0.10 2.21 -3.42
C GLU A 111 -0.99 3.09 -4.31
N HIS A 112 -1.35 2.59 -5.49
CA HIS A 112 -2.23 3.29 -6.41
C HIS A 112 -3.60 3.60 -5.77
N GLU A 113 -4.24 2.61 -5.15
CA GLU A 113 -5.52 2.77 -4.45
C GLU A 113 -5.41 3.77 -3.29
N MET A 114 -4.30 3.78 -2.57
CA MET A 114 -4.06 4.74 -1.49
C MET A 114 -3.98 6.18 -2.00
N LEU A 115 -3.38 6.38 -3.18
CA LEU A 115 -3.19 7.71 -3.76
C LEU A 115 -4.42 8.22 -4.52
N THR A 116 -5.22 7.34 -5.10
CA THR A 116 -6.31 7.70 -6.02
C THR A 116 -7.70 7.60 -5.41
N ARG A 117 -7.87 6.82 -4.34
CA ARG A 117 -9.18 6.62 -3.70
C ARG A 117 -9.53 7.80 -2.82
N GLU A 118 -10.59 8.53 -3.19
CA GLU A 118 -11.15 9.58 -2.35
C GLU A 118 -11.99 8.97 -1.20
N GLY A 119 -11.82 9.50 0.03
CA GLY A 119 -12.70 9.29 1.18
C GLY A 119 -12.44 8.04 2.02
N LYS A 120 -13.51 7.39 2.47
CA LYS A 120 -13.54 6.38 3.53
C LYS A 120 -12.85 5.07 3.09
N ASN A 121 -11.99 4.49 3.95
CA ASN A 121 -11.30 3.19 3.86
C ASN A 121 -9.81 3.20 3.50
N LEU A 122 -9.15 4.34 3.45
CA LEU A 122 -7.68 4.41 3.36
C LEU A 122 -7.00 3.67 4.52
N LYS A 123 -7.64 3.61 5.71
CA LYS A 123 -7.11 2.88 6.88
C LYS A 123 -6.86 1.39 6.60
N GLY A 124 -7.73 0.73 5.83
CA GLY A 124 -7.55 -0.67 5.46
C GLY A 124 -6.37 -0.87 4.51
N ILE A 125 -6.19 0.02 3.55
CA ILE A 125 -5.07 0.00 2.61
C ILE A 125 -3.76 0.29 3.35
N LEU A 126 -3.73 1.32 4.20
CA LEU A 126 -2.57 1.65 5.01
C LEU A 126 -2.20 0.50 5.96
N PHE A 127 -3.18 -0.11 6.63
CA PHE A 127 -2.97 -1.30 7.46
C PHE A 127 -2.35 -2.45 6.65
N ASN A 128 -2.84 -2.69 5.43
CA ASN A 128 -2.29 -3.72 4.54
C ASN A 128 -0.85 -3.40 4.13
N LEU A 129 -0.57 -2.16 3.71
CA LEU A 129 0.77 -1.71 3.34
C LEU A 129 1.74 -1.82 4.52
N THR A 130 1.33 -1.40 5.72
CA THR A 130 2.17 -1.47 6.92
C THR A 130 2.49 -2.91 7.31
N ASN A 131 1.48 -3.80 7.37
CA ASN A 131 1.69 -5.15 7.88
C ASN A 131 2.29 -6.13 6.87
N ASN A 132 2.03 -5.93 5.59
CA ASN A 132 2.43 -6.88 4.56
C ASN A 132 3.53 -6.37 3.63
N TYR A 133 3.75 -5.05 3.55
CA TYR A 133 4.67 -4.43 2.59
C TYR A 133 5.73 -3.52 3.22
N GLY A 134 5.86 -3.55 4.56
CA GLY A 134 6.94 -2.86 5.27
C GLY A 134 6.84 -1.33 5.28
N TYR A 135 5.65 -0.77 4.99
CA TYR A 135 5.41 0.66 5.15
C TYR A 135 5.41 1.02 6.63
N SER A 136 6.08 2.11 6.98
CA SER A 136 5.99 2.73 8.30
C SER A 136 5.47 4.15 8.17
N GLU A 137 4.45 4.52 8.94
CA GLU A 137 4.17 5.93 9.17
C GLU A 137 5.36 6.52 9.93
N LYS A 138 6.16 7.35 9.26
CA LYS A 138 7.06 8.24 9.98
C LYS A 138 6.17 9.29 10.63
N LYS A 139 5.84 9.09 11.91
CA LYS A 139 5.46 10.20 12.76
C LYS A 139 6.73 11.01 12.97
N GLU A 140 6.96 12.03 12.16
CA GLU A 140 7.79 13.15 12.56
C GLU A 140 7.06 13.81 13.73
N VAL A 141 7.39 13.35 14.92
CA VAL A 141 7.19 14.17 16.11
C VAL A 141 8.25 15.26 15.93
N GLU A 142 7.86 16.46 15.52
CA GLU A 142 8.66 17.67 15.74
C GLU A 142 8.82 17.85 17.25
N LEU A 143 9.72 17.10 17.82
CA LEU A 143 10.35 17.45 19.07
C LEU A 143 11.30 18.58 18.72
N GLY A 144 10.99 19.78 19.19
CA GLY A 144 11.84 20.95 19.06
C GLY A 144 13.29 20.60 19.40
N GLU A 145 14.22 21.31 18.84
CA GLU A 145 15.69 21.17 18.67
C GLU A 145 16.53 20.44 19.74
N ARG A 146 15.96 19.63 20.63
CA ARG A 146 16.68 18.97 21.75
C ARG A 146 16.65 17.45 21.83
N ALA A 147 16.17 16.70 20.86
CA ALA A 147 16.21 15.23 20.94
C ALA A 147 16.46 14.52 19.63
N THR A 148 17.69 14.52 19.16
CA THR A 148 18.22 13.53 18.21
C THR A 148 18.67 12.28 18.96
N LYS A 149 17.73 11.50 19.50
CA LYS A 149 17.94 10.08 19.82
C LYS A 149 16.59 9.36 19.69
N THR A 150 16.48 8.48 18.72
CA THR A 150 15.38 7.53 18.62
C THR A 150 15.50 6.51 19.77
N VAL A 151 14.91 6.84 20.90
CA VAL A 151 14.82 5.92 22.04
C VAL A 151 13.42 5.33 21.96
N THR A 152 13.32 4.06 21.60
CA THR A 152 12.06 3.31 21.76
C THR A 152 11.78 3.17 23.25
N ALA A 153 10.57 3.46 23.71
CA ALA A 153 10.19 3.38 25.13
C ALA A 153 10.52 2.03 25.81
N ALA A 154 10.72 0.97 25.00
CA ALA A 154 11.10 -0.36 25.47
C ALA A 154 12.60 -0.49 25.84
N SER A 155 13.46 0.45 25.44
CA SER A 155 14.92 0.40 25.66
C SER A 155 15.39 1.24 26.85
N ILE A 156 14.47 1.93 27.54
CA ILE A 156 14.77 2.72 28.75
C ILE A 156 14.50 1.87 29.99
N PRO A 157 15.46 1.71 30.91
CA PRO A 157 15.23 1.06 32.20
C PRO A 157 14.04 1.66 32.94
N LEU A 158 13.35 0.85 33.75
CA LEU A 158 12.13 1.29 34.44
C LEU A 158 12.37 2.48 35.39
N GLU A 159 13.55 2.53 35.97
CA GLU A 159 14.00 3.58 36.90
C GLU A 159 14.14 4.93 36.19
N ASP A 160 14.75 4.92 35.00
CA ASP A 160 14.95 6.11 34.16
C ASP A 160 13.61 6.66 33.62
N ARG A 161 12.64 5.78 33.36
CA ARG A 161 11.29 6.21 32.96
C ARG A 161 10.54 6.93 34.10
N GLN A 162 10.74 6.50 35.33
CA GLN A 162 10.13 7.14 36.48
C GLN A 162 10.74 8.51 36.79
N GLU A 163 12.03 8.68 36.51
CA GLU A 163 12.72 9.95 36.65
C GLU A 163 12.30 10.95 35.57
N MET A 164 12.25 10.52 34.30
CA MET A 164 11.72 11.33 33.21
C MET A 164 10.25 11.76 33.40
N LEU A 165 9.44 10.88 33.95
CA LEU A 165 8.02 11.22 34.28
C LEU A 165 7.94 12.28 35.39
N ARG A 166 8.80 12.22 36.39
CA ARG A 166 8.87 13.25 37.45
C ARG A 166 9.33 14.60 36.90
N GLU A 167 10.33 14.61 36.05
CA GLU A 167 10.83 15.83 35.42
C GLU A 167 9.76 16.49 34.51
N LEU A 168 9.07 15.68 33.69
CA LEU A 168 7.95 16.14 32.87
C LEU A 168 6.80 16.72 33.71
N MET A 169 6.43 16.08 34.82
CA MET A 169 5.39 16.59 35.69
C MET A 169 5.79 17.91 36.40
N GLN A 170 7.06 18.07 36.76
CA GLN A 170 7.57 19.32 37.33
C GLN A 170 7.62 20.47 36.29
N GLU A 171 7.89 20.14 35.03
CA GLU A 171 7.88 21.12 33.93
C GLU A 171 6.44 21.58 33.64
N PHE A 172 5.47 20.68 33.59
CA PHE A 172 4.05 21.01 33.46
C PHE A 172 3.52 21.89 34.62
N GLU A 173 3.88 21.58 35.88
CA GLU A 173 3.50 22.40 37.01
C GLU A 173 4.15 23.79 37.01
N ARG A 174 5.29 23.95 36.35
CA ARG A 174 5.95 25.24 36.18
C ARG A 174 5.25 26.11 35.15
N ASP A 175 4.90 25.52 34.00
CA ASP A 175 4.20 26.20 32.90
C ASP A 175 2.81 26.66 33.33
N GLU A 176 2.06 25.85 34.13
CA GLU A 176 0.76 26.27 34.66
C GLU A 176 0.87 27.43 35.66
N ARG A 177 2.01 27.60 36.34
CA ARG A 177 2.21 28.74 37.27
C ARG A 177 2.62 30.02 36.55
N GLU A 178 3.27 29.91 35.38
CA GLU A 178 3.67 31.08 34.56
C GLU A 178 2.46 31.61 33.77
N ASP A 179 1.57 30.73 33.28
CA ASP A 179 0.37 31.13 32.51
C ASP A 179 -0.77 31.67 33.41
N GLY A 180 -0.69 31.44 34.70
CA GLY A 180 -1.67 31.93 35.71
C GLY A 180 -1.36 33.30 36.34
N SER A 181 -0.30 34.02 35.88
CA SER A 181 0.16 35.26 36.48
C SER A 181 0.15 36.48 35.55
N GLU A 182 -0.80 36.62 34.66
CA GLU A 182 -1.10 37.89 34.02
C GLU A 182 -2.39 38.51 34.65
N PRO A 183 -2.31 39.76 35.14
CA PRO A 183 -3.43 40.49 35.74
C PRO A 183 -4.40 41.06 34.68
#